data_46dd65c44f8a5ac1e0f1a35c14b07870
#
_entry.id   46dd65c44f8a5ac1e0f1a35c14b07870
#
_cell.length_a   1.000
_cell.length_b   1.000
_cell.length_c   1.000
_cell.angle_alpha   90.00
_cell.angle_beta   90.00
_cell.angle_gamma   90.00
#
_symmetry.space_group_name_H-M   'P 1'
#
loop_
_entity.id
_entity.type
_entity.pdbx_description
1 polymer ?
#
loop_
_entity_poly.entity_id
_entity_poly.type
_entity_poly.pdbx_seq_one_letter_code
_entity_poly.pdbx_strand_id
1 'polypeptide(L)'
;MAHAHQHGHGHDHDHGHGHGHGAHGHHHHHGPVDTGDWRYAVGLVVNLAFVGIEFGAGVFSGSTALMADAGHNLSDVLGLAMAGGAAWLARRAGSPRKTYGYGKATVLAALANALLLIFACGAIAFEAVRRLAEPAPVMSGLIMAVAAIGFVINLGTALLFMRDQHADLNARGAYLHMLADAAVSIGVVAAGGVIWLTGWSLVDPLVSLGIVAVILVGTWSLLRDSLDLALDAAPAGVDLDALRAALLALPGVSAVHDLHVWGLSTTETALTAHLCHDRPDAAALLVEAQSLIRSRFGIGHTTLQLEAEPLPDCPTC
;
A
#
# COMPACT_ATOMS: atom_id res chain seq x y z
N MET A 1 -60.09 12.57 -30.11
CA MET A 1 -60.96 12.27 -28.97
C MET A 1 -60.30 11.25 -28.08
N ALA A 2 -60.06 11.67 -26.81
CA ALA A 2 -59.99 10.90 -25.56
C ALA A 2 -58.91 9.79 -25.49
N HIS A 3 -57.82 10.00 -24.80
CA HIS A 3 -57.48 9.80 -23.36
C HIS A 3 -57.74 8.40 -22.79
N ALA A 4 -56.68 7.73 -22.34
CA ALA A 4 -56.61 7.19 -20.98
C ALA A 4 -55.17 6.80 -20.61
N HIS A 5 -54.69 7.42 -19.54
CA HIS A 5 -53.47 7.06 -18.76
C HIS A 5 -53.77 5.84 -17.90
N GLN A 6 -52.77 4.98 -17.68
CA GLN A 6 -52.72 4.23 -16.42
C GLN A 6 -51.26 4.02 -15.96
N HIS A 7 -50.98 4.60 -14.79
CA HIS A 7 -49.75 4.43 -14.01
C HIS A 7 -49.80 3.14 -13.21
N GLY A 8 -48.71 2.42 -13.15
CA GLY A 8 -48.51 1.32 -12.22
C GLY A 8 -47.14 1.42 -11.60
N HIS A 9 -47.06 1.95 -10.37
CA HIS A 9 -45.89 1.95 -9.49
C HIS A 9 -45.81 0.62 -8.77
N GLY A 10 -44.66 -0.05 -8.85
CA GLY A 10 -44.29 -1.15 -7.97
C GLY A 10 -42.87 -0.95 -7.54
N HIS A 11 -42.68 -0.38 -6.33
CA HIS A 11 -41.39 -0.33 -5.62
C HIS A 11 -41.36 -1.52 -4.66
N ASP A 12 -40.45 -2.44 -4.87
CA ASP A 12 -40.02 -3.36 -3.82
C ASP A 12 -38.54 -3.12 -3.58
N HIS A 13 -38.24 -2.45 -2.45
CA HIS A 13 -36.89 -2.30 -1.90
C HIS A 13 -36.65 -3.41 -0.89
N ASP A 14 -35.88 -4.41 -1.27
CA ASP A 14 -35.35 -5.39 -0.33
C ASP A 14 -33.94 -4.95 0.11
N HIS A 15 -33.84 -4.44 1.35
CA HIS A 15 -32.58 -4.05 1.97
C HIS A 15 -32.00 -5.21 2.77
N GLY A 16 -31.19 -6.02 2.12
CA GLY A 16 -30.34 -7.01 2.79
C GLY A 16 -29.10 -6.33 3.39
N HIS A 17 -29.10 -6.00 4.69
CA HIS A 17 -27.93 -5.54 5.43
C HIS A 17 -27.04 -6.73 5.81
N GLY A 18 -26.04 -7.04 5.00
CA GLY A 18 -24.94 -7.93 5.37
C GLY A 18 -23.82 -7.13 6.04
N HIS A 19 -23.72 -7.19 7.36
CA HIS A 19 -22.56 -6.64 8.12
C HIS A 19 -21.37 -7.61 8.00
N GLY A 20 -20.53 -7.40 6.99
CA GLY A 20 -19.20 -8.00 6.93
C GLY A 20 -18.21 -7.11 7.68
N HIS A 21 -17.74 -7.55 8.86
CA HIS A 21 -16.60 -6.95 9.55
C HIS A 21 -15.32 -7.29 8.78
N GLY A 22 -15.00 -6.49 7.75
CA GLY A 22 -13.69 -6.51 7.10
C GLY A 22 -12.69 -5.76 7.97
N ALA A 23 -11.65 -6.44 8.44
CA ALA A 23 -10.49 -5.82 9.05
C ALA A 23 -9.89 -4.82 8.05
N HIS A 24 -9.95 -3.53 8.36
CA HIS A 24 -9.34 -2.46 7.57
C HIS A 24 -7.82 -2.53 7.73
N GLY A 25 -7.15 -3.34 6.91
CA GLY A 25 -5.73 -3.17 6.67
C GLY A 25 -5.55 -1.85 5.90
N HIS A 26 -4.81 -0.91 6.48
CA HIS A 26 -4.43 0.33 5.80
C HIS A 26 -3.42 -0.02 4.69
N HIS A 27 -3.93 -0.38 3.51
CA HIS A 27 -3.11 -0.54 2.32
C HIS A 27 -2.72 0.86 1.84
N HIS A 28 -1.48 1.25 2.07
CA HIS A 28 -0.87 2.43 1.46
C HIS A 28 -0.63 2.17 -0.04
N HIS A 29 -1.71 2.06 -0.83
CA HIS A 29 -1.59 2.14 -2.27
C HIS A 29 -1.40 3.61 -2.64
N HIS A 30 -0.14 4.04 -2.72
CA HIS A 30 0.19 5.25 -3.44
C HIS A 30 -0.09 4.99 -4.93
N GLY A 31 -1.29 5.34 -5.39
CA GLY A 31 -1.56 5.49 -6.82
C GLY A 31 -0.57 6.48 -7.42
N PRO A 32 -0.44 6.56 -8.76
CA PRO A 32 0.46 7.51 -9.38
C PRO A 32 0.10 8.92 -8.91
N VAL A 33 0.93 9.46 -8.01
CA VAL A 33 0.84 10.84 -7.55
C VAL A 33 1.04 11.71 -8.78
N ASP A 34 0.09 12.59 -9.08
CA ASP A 34 0.31 13.62 -10.09
C ASP A 34 1.41 14.55 -9.56
N THR A 35 2.67 14.22 -9.90
CA THR A 35 3.87 14.93 -9.46
C THR A 35 3.97 16.34 -10.05
N GLY A 36 2.97 16.76 -10.84
CA GLY A 36 2.87 18.10 -11.41
C GLY A 36 2.34 19.15 -10.43
N ASP A 37 1.71 18.76 -9.32
CA ASP A 37 1.25 19.75 -8.32
C ASP A 37 2.42 20.18 -7.43
N TRP A 38 2.79 21.47 -7.51
CA TRP A 38 3.85 22.09 -6.70
C TRP A 38 3.67 21.87 -5.18
N ARG A 39 2.41 21.66 -4.73
CA ARG A 39 2.09 21.40 -3.31
C ARG A 39 2.73 20.11 -2.81
N TYR A 40 2.73 19.06 -3.64
CA TYR A 40 3.41 17.80 -3.30
C TYR A 40 4.92 17.99 -3.20
N ALA A 41 5.52 18.72 -4.16
CA ALA A 41 6.96 18.99 -4.15
C ALA A 41 7.38 19.81 -2.92
N VAL A 42 6.62 20.83 -2.56
CA VAL A 42 6.88 21.65 -1.36
C VAL A 42 6.70 20.83 -0.08
N GLY A 43 5.62 20.06 0.03
CA GLY A 43 5.39 19.19 1.18
C GLY A 43 6.52 18.18 1.36
N LEU A 44 6.98 17.55 0.28
CA LEU A 44 8.09 16.60 0.31
C LEU A 44 9.41 17.24 0.77
N VAL A 45 9.76 18.42 0.23
CA VAL A 45 11.00 19.12 0.57
C VAL A 45 10.96 19.60 2.03
N VAL A 46 9.83 20.14 2.48
CA VAL A 46 9.67 20.60 3.88
C VAL A 46 9.76 19.43 4.84
N ASN A 47 9.09 18.31 4.55
CA ASN A 47 9.15 17.11 5.38
C ASN A 47 10.57 16.51 5.39
N LEU A 48 11.25 16.42 4.26
CA LEU A 48 12.63 15.91 4.22
C LEU A 48 13.60 16.77 5.03
N ALA A 49 13.50 18.09 4.92
CA ALA A 49 14.32 19.00 5.72
C ALA A 49 14.00 18.86 7.21
N PHE A 50 12.72 18.73 7.56
CA PHE A 50 12.29 18.55 8.95
C PHE A 50 12.78 17.21 9.52
N VAL A 51 12.68 16.11 8.80
CA VAL A 51 13.19 14.79 9.20
C VAL A 51 14.67 14.84 9.59
N GLY A 52 15.49 15.56 8.81
CA GLY A 52 16.91 15.75 9.14
C GLY A 52 17.11 16.50 10.47
N ILE A 53 16.32 17.55 10.72
CA ILE A 53 16.35 18.33 11.97
C ILE A 53 15.87 17.46 13.14
N GLU A 54 14.79 16.72 12.96
CA GLU A 54 14.15 15.87 13.96
C GLU A 54 15.07 14.72 14.38
N PHE A 55 15.67 14.03 13.42
CA PHE A 55 16.65 12.97 13.70
C PHE A 55 17.87 13.50 14.44
N GLY A 56 18.43 14.62 13.96
CA GLY A 56 19.55 15.30 14.64
C GLY A 56 19.19 15.70 16.08
N ALA A 57 18.01 16.27 16.28
CA ALA A 57 17.52 16.65 17.60
C ALA A 57 17.28 15.41 18.50
N GLY A 58 16.77 14.31 17.95
CA GLY A 58 16.60 13.03 18.65
C GLY A 58 17.93 12.51 19.19
N VAL A 59 18.95 12.46 18.35
CA VAL A 59 20.31 12.06 18.74
C VAL A 59 20.87 12.99 19.81
N PHE A 60 20.73 14.32 19.62
CA PHE A 60 21.30 15.34 20.53
C PHE A 60 20.58 15.38 21.89
N SER A 61 19.24 15.22 21.89
CA SER A 61 18.42 15.19 23.11
C SER A 61 18.49 13.86 23.85
N GLY A 62 18.99 12.82 23.19
CA GLY A 62 18.94 11.47 23.68
C GLY A 62 17.53 10.87 23.70
N SER A 63 16.61 11.32 22.84
CA SER A 63 15.24 10.81 22.79
C SER A 63 15.08 9.70 21.74
N THR A 64 14.72 8.51 22.19
CA THR A 64 14.38 7.39 21.29
C THR A 64 13.01 7.58 20.65
N ALA A 65 12.09 8.27 21.31
CA ALA A 65 10.77 8.57 20.74
C ALA A 65 10.87 9.53 19.55
N LEU A 66 11.69 10.59 19.67
CA LEU A 66 11.93 11.53 18.58
C LEU A 66 12.70 10.87 17.42
N MET A 67 13.63 9.95 17.71
CA MET A 67 14.32 9.16 16.68
C MET A 67 13.38 8.20 15.98
N ALA A 68 12.38 7.63 16.66
CA ALA A 68 11.39 6.74 16.09
C ALA A 68 10.46 7.49 15.13
N ASP A 69 10.00 8.67 15.52
CA ASP A 69 9.15 9.54 14.69
C ASP A 69 9.93 9.99 13.43
N ALA A 70 11.15 10.49 13.59
CA ALA A 70 12.02 10.86 12.46
C ALA A 70 12.34 9.66 11.54
N GLY A 71 12.56 8.49 12.10
CA GLY A 71 12.82 7.25 11.33
C GLY A 71 11.62 6.82 10.48
N HIS A 72 10.41 6.96 11.01
CA HIS A 72 9.16 6.74 10.29
C HIS A 72 9.03 7.73 9.11
N ASN A 73 9.08 9.01 9.39
CA ASN A 73 8.99 10.08 8.39
C ASN A 73 10.07 9.94 7.30
N LEU A 74 11.30 9.53 7.65
CA LEU A 74 12.36 9.26 6.69
C LEU A 74 12.00 8.09 5.76
N SER A 75 11.45 7.02 6.32
CA SER A 75 11.04 5.86 5.54
C SER A 75 9.95 6.20 4.51
N ASP A 76 9.02 7.08 4.87
CA ASP A 76 7.96 7.50 3.94
C ASP A 76 8.52 8.29 2.77
N VAL A 77 9.47 9.20 3.04
CA VAL A 77 10.17 9.96 1.98
C VAL A 77 11.00 9.02 1.10
N LEU A 78 11.76 8.09 1.68
CA LEU A 78 12.55 7.11 0.93
C LEU A 78 11.65 6.16 0.13
N GLY A 79 10.54 5.71 0.72
CA GLY A 79 9.54 4.88 0.07
C GLY A 79 8.96 5.55 -1.17
N LEU A 80 8.58 6.82 -1.05
CA LEU A 80 8.06 7.63 -2.16
C LEU A 80 9.12 7.83 -3.24
N ALA A 81 10.37 8.12 -2.87
CA ALA A 81 11.48 8.27 -3.81
C ALA A 81 11.78 6.97 -4.56
N MET A 82 11.81 5.83 -3.85
CA MET A 82 12.02 4.51 -4.45
C MET A 82 10.87 4.12 -5.37
N ALA A 83 9.62 4.35 -4.95
CA ALA A 83 8.43 4.08 -5.77
C ALA A 83 8.43 4.93 -7.05
N GLY A 84 8.75 6.22 -6.95
CA GLY A 84 8.86 7.14 -8.10
C GLY A 84 9.97 6.72 -9.07
N GLY A 85 11.15 6.39 -8.54
CA GLY A 85 12.28 5.88 -9.33
C GLY A 85 11.97 4.56 -10.03
N ALA A 86 11.34 3.63 -9.31
CA ALA A 86 10.92 2.35 -9.86
C ALA A 86 9.82 2.50 -10.92
N ALA A 87 8.84 3.39 -10.70
CA ALA A 87 7.79 3.69 -11.68
C ALA A 87 8.38 4.36 -12.95
N TRP A 88 9.38 5.23 -12.80
CA TRP A 88 10.10 5.80 -13.94
C TRP A 88 10.86 4.71 -14.72
N LEU A 89 11.52 3.78 -14.00
CA LEU A 89 12.23 2.67 -14.62
C LEU A 89 11.25 1.70 -15.31
N ALA A 90 10.10 1.43 -14.72
CA ALA A 90 9.07 0.54 -15.27
C ALA A 90 8.51 1.03 -16.61
N ARG A 91 8.49 2.36 -16.84
CA ARG A 91 8.08 2.95 -18.13
C ARG A 91 9.09 2.77 -19.27
N ARG A 92 10.29 2.27 -18.97
CA ARG A 92 11.28 2.01 -20.03
C ARG A 92 10.90 0.75 -20.80
N ALA A 93 11.07 0.81 -22.12
CA ALA A 93 10.85 -0.33 -23.00
C ALA A 93 11.67 -1.55 -22.53
N GLY A 94 11.12 -2.72 -22.71
CA GLY A 94 11.82 -3.97 -22.47
C GLY A 94 13.08 -4.10 -23.33
N SER A 95 13.96 -4.99 -22.93
CA SER A 95 15.17 -5.35 -23.68
C SER A 95 15.08 -6.82 -24.11
N PRO A 96 15.92 -7.28 -25.04
CA PRO A 96 15.95 -8.70 -25.45
C PRO A 96 16.12 -9.71 -24.29
N ARG A 97 16.71 -9.28 -23.16
CA ARG A 97 16.89 -10.10 -21.94
C ARG A 97 15.81 -9.85 -20.88
N LYS A 98 15.13 -8.69 -20.92
CA LYS A 98 14.06 -8.31 -19.99
C LYS A 98 12.78 -8.05 -20.81
N THR A 99 12.18 -9.11 -21.26
CA THR A 99 11.05 -9.08 -22.21
C THR A 99 9.82 -8.41 -21.65
N TYR A 100 9.54 -8.57 -20.35
CA TYR A 100 8.50 -7.85 -19.61
C TYR A 100 8.93 -6.45 -19.14
N GLY A 101 10.11 -5.96 -19.57
CA GLY A 101 10.62 -4.66 -19.13
C GLY A 101 11.13 -4.65 -17.69
N TYR A 102 10.84 -3.55 -17.00
CA TYR A 102 11.33 -3.30 -15.65
C TYR A 102 10.20 -3.20 -14.61
N GLY A 103 9.01 -3.72 -14.91
CA GLY A 103 7.84 -3.66 -14.01
C GLY A 103 8.14 -4.18 -12.60
N LYS A 104 8.87 -5.30 -12.47
CA LYS A 104 9.29 -5.87 -11.18
C LYS A 104 10.14 -4.94 -10.31
N ALA A 105 10.72 -3.85 -10.88
CA ALA A 105 11.44 -2.85 -10.08
C ALA A 105 10.53 -2.17 -9.04
N THR A 106 9.23 -2.03 -9.33
CA THR A 106 8.27 -1.46 -8.37
C THR A 106 8.02 -2.38 -7.19
N VAL A 107 7.95 -3.69 -7.42
CA VAL A 107 7.81 -4.72 -6.38
C VAL A 107 9.07 -4.76 -5.50
N LEU A 108 10.26 -4.75 -6.13
CA LEU A 108 11.53 -4.75 -5.41
C LEU A 108 11.74 -3.48 -4.58
N ALA A 109 11.29 -2.33 -5.08
CA ALA A 109 11.34 -1.07 -4.34
C ALA A 109 10.44 -1.11 -3.10
N ALA A 110 9.21 -1.62 -3.23
CA ALA A 110 8.30 -1.78 -2.10
C ALA A 110 8.86 -2.75 -1.04
N LEU A 111 9.42 -3.88 -1.48
CA LEU A 111 10.06 -4.86 -0.60
C LEU A 111 11.27 -4.25 0.12
N ALA A 112 12.14 -3.54 -0.60
CA ALA A 112 13.31 -2.89 -0.02
C ALA A 112 12.89 -1.83 1.02
N ASN A 113 11.85 -1.03 0.74
CA ASN A 113 11.32 -0.07 1.69
C ASN A 113 10.82 -0.74 2.98
N ALA A 114 10.02 -1.80 2.86
CA ALA A 114 9.52 -2.54 4.01
C ALA A 114 10.66 -3.12 4.87
N LEU A 115 11.68 -3.70 4.24
CA LEU A 115 12.85 -4.25 4.93
C LEU A 115 13.67 -3.18 5.64
N LEU A 116 13.90 -2.02 4.99
CA LEU A 116 14.60 -0.89 5.60
C LEU A 116 13.86 -0.38 6.84
N LEU A 117 12.54 -0.26 6.74
CA LEU A 117 11.71 0.21 7.86
C LEU A 117 11.73 -0.77 9.02
N ILE A 118 11.61 -2.06 8.77
CA ILE A 118 11.70 -3.10 9.81
C ILE A 118 13.06 -3.08 10.48
N PHE A 119 14.14 -2.92 9.71
CA PHE A 119 15.50 -2.81 10.25
C PHE A 119 15.65 -1.57 11.14
N ALA A 120 15.17 -0.40 10.68
CA ALA A 120 15.20 0.83 11.46
C ALA A 120 14.39 0.70 12.77
N CYS A 121 13.17 0.14 12.69
CA CYS A 121 12.34 -0.16 13.86
C CYS A 121 13.04 -1.09 14.85
N GLY A 122 13.72 -2.14 14.35
CA GLY A 122 14.50 -3.05 15.17
C GLY A 122 15.64 -2.36 15.93
N ALA A 123 16.37 -1.47 15.24
CA ALA A 123 17.45 -0.70 15.85
C ALA A 123 16.95 0.27 16.94
N ILE A 124 15.82 0.95 16.66
CA ILE A 124 15.19 1.87 17.63
C ILE A 124 14.61 1.10 18.82
N ALA A 125 13.94 -0.03 18.58
CA ALA A 125 13.43 -0.88 19.65
C ALA A 125 14.54 -1.42 20.55
N PHE A 126 15.66 -1.84 19.97
CA PHE A 126 16.82 -2.28 20.72
C PHE A 126 17.37 -1.16 21.63
N GLU A 127 17.53 0.05 21.10
CA GLU A 127 17.99 1.19 21.89
C GLU A 127 16.97 1.58 22.98
N ALA A 128 15.66 1.55 22.68
CA ALA A 128 14.63 1.84 23.65
C ALA A 128 14.61 0.80 24.80
N VAL A 129 14.75 -0.49 24.48
CA VAL A 129 14.86 -1.56 25.50
C VAL A 129 16.12 -1.39 26.35
N ARG A 130 17.25 -1.03 25.74
CA ARG A 130 18.48 -0.71 26.50
C ARG A 130 18.28 0.44 27.48
N ARG A 131 17.55 1.49 27.07
CA ARG A 131 17.25 2.64 27.95
C ARG A 131 16.21 2.35 29.03
N LEU A 132 15.38 1.33 28.87
CA LEU A 132 14.56 0.84 29.98
C LEU A 132 15.42 0.19 31.08
N ALA A 133 16.49 -0.52 30.68
CA ALA A 133 17.42 -1.14 31.63
C ALA A 133 18.43 -0.11 32.24
N GLU A 134 18.87 0.85 31.43
CA GLU A 134 19.83 1.88 31.81
C GLU A 134 19.26 3.27 31.46
N PRO A 135 18.39 3.83 32.33
CA PRO A 135 17.76 5.12 32.07
C PRO A 135 18.79 6.25 31.94
N ALA A 136 18.73 6.96 30.83
CA ALA A 136 19.56 8.15 30.60
C ALA A 136 18.70 9.43 30.66
N PRO A 137 19.25 10.56 31.13
CA PRO A 137 18.55 11.83 31.10
C PRO A 137 18.30 12.26 29.64
N VAL A 138 17.14 12.83 29.39
CA VAL A 138 16.74 13.37 28.08
C VAL A 138 16.43 14.85 28.18
N MET A 139 16.71 15.61 27.12
CA MET A 139 16.43 17.05 27.08
C MET A 139 14.97 17.30 26.69
N SER A 140 14.04 17.16 27.66
CA SER A 140 12.59 17.22 27.45
C SER A 140 12.13 18.51 26.74
N GLY A 141 12.75 19.66 27.06
CA GLY A 141 12.41 20.93 26.38
C GLY A 141 12.70 20.91 24.87
N LEU A 142 13.85 20.31 24.47
CA LEU A 142 14.18 20.14 23.04
C LEU A 142 13.22 19.17 22.35
N ILE A 143 12.91 18.05 23.01
CA ILE A 143 11.93 17.06 22.50
C ILE A 143 10.59 17.73 22.22
N MET A 144 10.05 18.46 23.20
CA MET A 144 8.77 19.16 23.08
C MET A 144 8.78 20.19 21.95
N ALA A 145 9.86 20.99 21.84
CA ALA A 145 9.95 22.03 20.82
C ALA A 145 9.99 21.46 19.42
N VAL A 146 10.80 20.41 19.18
CA VAL A 146 10.95 19.81 17.86
C VAL A 146 9.68 19.03 17.48
N ALA A 147 9.12 18.23 18.39
CA ALA A 147 7.88 17.51 18.15
C ALA A 147 6.68 18.44 17.92
N ALA A 148 6.62 19.60 18.61
CA ALA A 148 5.59 20.60 18.36
C ALA A 148 5.72 21.23 16.96
N ILE A 149 6.95 21.44 16.47
CA ILE A 149 7.17 21.88 15.08
C ILE A 149 6.72 20.81 14.11
N GLY A 150 7.05 19.52 14.35
CA GLY A 150 6.56 18.38 13.55
C GLY A 150 5.05 18.32 13.49
N PHE A 151 4.39 18.45 14.64
CA PHE A 151 2.93 18.53 14.71
C PHE A 151 2.37 19.66 13.82
N VAL A 152 2.94 20.84 13.88
CA VAL A 152 2.47 21.99 13.07
C VAL A 152 2.69 21.74 11.57
N ILE A 153 3.83 21.16 11.19
CA ILE A 153 4.14 20.84 9.79
C ILE A 153 3.18 19.77 9.27
N ASN A 154 3.00 18.66 9.99
CA ASN A 154 2.15 17.55 9.59
C ASN A 154 0.67 17.97 9.55
N LEU A 155 0.20 18.70 10.55
CA LEU A 155 -1.16 19.24 10.55
C LEU A 155 -1.38 20.26 9.42
N GLY A 156 -0.41 21.16 9.20
CA GLY A 156 -0.47 22.14 8.11
C GLY A 156 -0.51 21.44 6.75
N THR A 157 0.30 20.40 6.54
CA THR A 157 0.29 19.59 5.31
C THR A 157 -1.05 18.83 5.17
N ALA A 158 -1.56 18.23 6.24
CA ALA A 158 -2.89 17.61 6.22
C ALA A 158 -4.00 18.58 5.78
N LEU A 159 -4.00 19.81 6.32
CA LEU A 159 -4.99 20.82 5.97
C LEU A 159 -4.92 21.26 4.49
N LEU A 160 -3.76 21.16 3.82
CA LEU A 160 -3.66 21.41 2.38
C LEU A 160 -4.46 20.37 1.56
N PHE A 161 -4.52 19.11 2.02
CA PHE A 161 -5.25 18.04 1.35
C PHE A 161 -6.70 17.88 1.81
N MET A 162 -7.11 18.60 2.87
CA MET A 162 -8.44 18.46 3.47
C MET A 162 -9.59 18.76 2.49
N ARG A 163 -9.40 19.68 1.53
CA ARG A 163 -10.43 20.02 0.55
C ARG A 163 -10.60 18.96 -0.53
N ASP A 164 -9.52 18.31 -0.92
CA ASP A 164 -9.48 17.41 -2.05
C ASP A 164 -9.74 15.94 -1.64
N GLN A 165 -9.77 15.63 -0.32
CA GLN A 165 -9.97 14.29 0.23
C GLN A 165 -11.30 13.62 -0.14
N HIS A 166 -12.32 14.41 -0.49
CA HIS A 166 -13.63 13.89 -0.87
C HIS A 166 -13.75 13.58 -2.37
N ALA A 167 -12.87 14.15 -3.19
CA ALA A 167 -12.88 14.01 -4.64
C ALA A 167 -11.81 13.03 -5.15
N ASP A 168 -10.71 12.86 -4.40
CA ASP A 168 -9.56 12.02 -4.79
C ASP A 168 -9.13 11.11 -3.63
N LEU A 169 -9.07 9.79 -3.92
CA LEU A 169 -8.64 8.77 -2.95
C LEU A 169 -7.16 8.95 -2.54
N ASN A 170 -6.30 9.45 -3.42
CA ASN A 170 -4.90 9.71 -3.10
C ASN A 170 -4.78 10.90 -2.14
N ALA A 171 -5.55 11.98 -2.38
CA ALA A 171 -5.61 13.12 -1.48
C ALA A 171 -6.14 12.73 -0.10
N ARG A 172 -7.14 11.81 -0.05
CA ARG A 172 -7.65 11.25 1.21
C ARG A 172 -6.59 10.41 1.93
N GLY A 173 -5.84 9.59 1.21
CA GLY A 173 -4.73 8.81 1.78
C GLY A 173 -3.66 9.73 2.38
N ALA A 174 -3.21 10.74 1.64
CA ALA A 174 -2.24 11.73 2.11
C ALA A 174 -2.74 12.51 3.34
N TYR A 175 -4.01 12.94 3.32
CA TYR A 175 -4.63 13.61 4.47
C TYR A 175 -4.61 12.76 5.73
N LEU A 176 -5.06 11.51 5.65
CA LEU A 176 -5.11 10.59 6.80
C LEU A 176 -3.72 10.24 7.33
N HIS A 177 -2.74 10.06 6.43
CA HIS A 177 -1.36 9.80 6.78
C HIS A 177 -0.76 10.97 7.56
N MET A 178 -0.81 12.18 7.02
CA MET A 178 -0.31 13.38 7.69
C MET A 178 -1.02 13.66 9.03
N LEU A 179 -2.30 13.30 9.14
CA LEU A 179 -3.04 13.41 10.40
C LEU A 179 -2.56 12.40 11.44
N ALA A 180 -2.22 11.18 11.01
CA ALA A 180 -1.63 10.16 11.88
C ALA A 180 -0.25 10.60 12.39
N ASP A 181 0.61 11.15 11.52
CA ASP A 181 1.91 11.67 11.90
C ASP A 181 1.80 12.85 12.89
N ALA A 182 0.82 13.74 12.66
CA ALA A 182 0.52 14.81 13.62
C ALA A 182 0.09 14.24 14.99
N ALA A 183 -0.68 13.14 15.00
CA ALA A 183 -1.09 12.49 16.25
C ALA A 183 0.11 11.84 16.99
N VAL A 184 1.05 11.24 16.25
CA VAL A 184 2.30 10.73 16.83
C VAL A 184 3.13 11.86 17.42
N SER A 185 3.34 12.94 16.68
CA SER A 185 4.10 14.10 17.14
C SER A 185 3.49 14.72 18.40
N ILE A 186 2.15 14.84 18.52
CA ILE A 186 1.51 15.34 19.76
C ILE A 186 1.71 14.36 20.92
N GLY A 187 1.75 13.05 20.65
CA GLY A 187 2.10 12.03 21.64
C GLY A 187 3.52 12.21 22.19
N VAL A 188 4.48 12.54 21.32
CA VAL A 188 5.87 12.85 21.71
C VAL A 188 5.96 14.15 22.51
N VAL A 189 5.19 15.19 22.14
CA VAL A 189 5.08 16.44 22.94
C VAL A 189 4.56 16.13 24.34
N ALA A 190 3.50 15.33 24.44
CA ALA A 190 2.92 14.95 25.73
C ALA A 190 3.93 14.17 26.59
N ALA A 191 4.65 13.22 25.97
CA ALA A 191 5.72 12.47 26.64
C ALA A 191 6.83 13.40 27.18
N GLY A 192 7.30 14.34 26.36
CA GLY A 192 8.26 15.36 26.77
C GLY A 192 7.74 16.22 27.94
N GLY A 193 6.45 16.59 27.92
CA GLY A 193 5.79 17.30 29.01
C GLY A 193 5.74 16.51 30.32
N VAL A 194 5.42 15.23 30.24
CA VAL A 194 5.46 14.35 31.44
C VAL A 194 6.88 14.26 32.01
N ILE A 195 7.89 14.07 31.16
CA ILE A 195 9.30 14.03 31.58
C ILE A 195 9.70 15.35 32.22
N TRP A 196 9.30 16.48 31.64
CA TRP A 196 9.61 17.81 32.16
C TRP A 196 9.01 18.05 33.55
N LEU A 197 7.77 17.59 33.76
CA LEU A 197 7.07 17.78 35.03
C LEU A 197 7.49 16.79 36.11
N THR A 198 7.81 15.55 35.76
CA THR A 198 8.02 14.45 36.73
C THR A 198 9.49 14.03 36.86
N GLY A 199 10.33 14.37 35.87
CA GLY A 199 11.68 13.83 35.77
C GLY A 199 11.77 12.35 35.36
N TRP A 200 10.60 11.72 35.03
CA TRP A 200 10.55 10.29 34.74
C TRP A 200 10.96 9.99 33.28
N SER A 201 12.26 9.78 33.07
CA SER A 201 12.85 9.57 31.74
C SER A 201 12.43 8.27 31.04
N LEU A 202 11.88 7.28 31.76
CA LEU A 202 11.39 6.05 31.16
C LEU A 202 10.18 6.23 30.24
N VAL A 203 9.51 7.39 30.28
CA VAL A 203 8.40 7.70 29.37
C VAL A 203 8.87 7.72 27.93
N ASP A 204 10.08 8.25 27.63
CA ASP A 204 10.63 8.31 26.29
C ASP A 204 10.77 6.92 25.62
N PRO A 205 11.50 5.95 26.19
CA PRO A 205 11.60 4.62 25.57
C PRO A 205 10.27 3.86 25.54
N LEU A 206 9.35 4.09 26.47
CA LEU A 206 8.02 3.46 26.42
C LEU A 206 7.18 3.99 25.26
N VAL A 207 7.18 5.30 25.05
CA VAL A 207 6.50 5.92 23.90
C VAL A 207 7.16 5.50 22.59
N SER A 208 8.49 5.44 22.54
CA SER A 208 9.23 4.92 21.40
C SER A 208 8.83 3.51 21.02
N LEU A 209 8.74 2.59 21.98
CA LEU A 209 8.27 1.23 21.73
C LEU A 209 6.82 1.18 21.25
N GLY A 210 5.97 2.07 21.76
CA GLY A 210 4.59 2.23 21.26
C GLY A 210 4.55 2.66 19.80
N ILE A 211 5.34 3.68 19.43
CA ILE A 211 5.46 4.15 18.04
C ILE A 211 5.98 3.03 17.14
N VAL A 212 7.08 2.37 17.53
CA VAL A 212 7.66 1.24 16.78
C VAL A 212 6.64 0.12 16.57
N ALA A 213 5.85 -0.23 17.59
CA ALA A 213 4.82 -1.26 17.47
C ALA A 213 3.75 -0.88 16.43
N VAL A 214 3.29 0.36 16.43
CA VAL A 214 2.32 0.86 15.44
C VAL A 214 2.91 0.80 14.02
N ILE A 215 4.16 1.25 13.85
CA ILE A 215 4.84 1.21 12.55
C ILE A 215 5.00 -0.24 12.06
N LEU A 216 5.43 -1.16 12.93
CA LEU A 216 5.63 -2.57 12.55
C LEU A 216 4.31 -3.25 12.13
N VAL A 217 3.18 -2.94 12.79
CA VAL A 217 1.87 -3.46 12.38
C VAL A 217 1.51 -2.99 10.98
N GLY A 218 1.70 -1.71 10.67
CA GLY A 218 1.44 -1.17 9.32
C GLY A 218 2.39 -1.73 8.26
N THR A 219 3.67 -1.87 8.61
CA THR A 219 4.71 -2.35 7.68
C THR A 219 4.60 -3.84 7.39
N TRP A 220 4.03 -4.63 8.31
CA TRP A 220 3.90 -6.07 8.15
C TRP A 220 3.08 -6.47 6.91
N SER A 221 1.97 -5.79 6.65
CA SER A 221 1.17 -6.04 5.45
C SER A 221 1.95 -5.70 4.17
N LEU A 222 2.65 -4.55 4.17
CA LEU A 222 3.48 -4.14 3.04
C LEU A 222 4.59 -5.17 2.74
N LEU A 223 5.26 -5.67 3.79
CA LEU A 223 6.29 -6.71 3.64
C LEU A 223 5.70 -7.98 3.03
N ARG A 224 4.59 -8.47 3.59
CA ARG A 224 3.92 -9.69 3.12
C ARG A 224 3.47 -9.56 1.68
N ASP A 225 2.74 -8.49 1.35
CA ASP A 225 2.21 -8.27 0.00
C ASP A 225 3.34 -8.11 -1.03
N SER A 226 4.44 -7.44 -0.64
CA SER A 226 5.62 -7.29 -1.50
C SER A 226 6.36 -8.61 -1.70
N LEU A 227 6.45 -9.47 -0.68
CA LEU A 227 7.01 -10.81 -0.78
C LEU A 227 6.15 -11.70 -1.68
N ASP A 228 4.83 -11.69 -1.50
CA ASP A 228 3.89 -12.45 -2.31
C ASP A 228 4.04 -12.07 -3.80
N LEU A 229 4.08 -10.76 -4.12
CA LEU A 229 4.33 -10.28 -5.48
C LEU A 229 5.75 -10.63 -6.01
N ALA A 230 6.76 -10.66 -5.15
CA ALA A 230 8.11 -11.04 -5.52
C ALA A 230 8.24 -12.54 -5.82
N LEU A 231 7.43 -13.36 -5.15
CA LEU A 231 7.32 -14.82 -5.31
C LEU A 231 6.28 -15.24 -6.37
N ASP A 232 5.79 -14.30 -7.18
CA ASP A 232 4.81 -14.55 -8.23
C ASP A 232 3.46 -15.10 -7.72
N ALA A 233 3.10 -14.81 -6.46
CA ALA A 233 1.77 -15.11 -5.96
C ALA A 233 0.71 -14.27 -6.68
N ALA A 234 -0.50 -14.78 -6.73
CA ALA A 234 -1.63 -14.05 -7.27
C ALA A 234 -1.91 -12.79 -6.43
N PRO A 235 -2.08 -11.61 -7.05
CA PRO A 235 -2.41 -10.39 -6.31
C PRO A 235 -3.67 -10.56 -5.47
N ALA A 236 -3.67 -10.03 -4.24
CA ALA A 236 -4.76 -10.20 -3.27
C ALA A 236 -6.15 -9.73 -3.77
N GLY A 237 -6.18 -8.86 -4.80
CA GLY A 237 -7.42 -8.39 -5.43
C GLY A 237 -8.02 -9.34 -6.47
N VAL A 238 -7.37 -10.48 -6.81
CA VAL A 238 -7.82 -11.43 -7.82
C VAL A 238 -8.36 -12.70 -7.15
N ASP A 239 -9.66 -12.90 -7.24
CA ASP A 239 -10.32 -14.15 -6.82
C ASP A 239 -10.13 -15.21 -7.91
N LEU A 240 -9.23 -16.19 -7.66
CA LEU A 240 -8.91 -17.25 -8.61
C LEU A 240 -10.06 -18.23 -8.84
N ASP A 241 -10.89 -18.47 -7.82
CA ASP A 241 -12.04 -19.36 -7.95
C ASP A 241 -13.14 -18.72 -8.81
N ALA A 242 -13.41 -17.43 -8.58
CA ALA A 242 -14.33 -16.66 -9.41
C ALA A 242 -13.82 -16.52 -10.86
N LEU A 243 -12.51 -16.36 -11.05
CA LEU A 243 -11.88 -16.30 -12.38
C LEU A 243 -12.02 -17.63 -13.12
N ARG A 244 -11.68 -18.75 -12.47
CA ARG A 244 -11.85 -20.09 -13.02
C ARG A 244 -13.32 -20.37 -13.38
N ALA A 245 -14.25 -20.05 -12.48
CA ALA A 245 -15.68 -20.23 -12.71
C ALA A 245 -16.18 -19.38 -13.89
N ALA A 246 -15.69 -18.15 -14.04
CA ALA A 246 -16.06 -17.27 -15.15
C ALA A 246 -15.55 -17.79 -16.50
N LEU A 247 -14.36 -18.36 -16.55
CA LEU A 247 -13.81 -18.98 -17.76
C LEU A 247 -14.55 -20.26 -18.14
N LEU A 248 -14.90 -21.10 -17.14
CA LEU A 248 -15.72 -22.31 -17.35
C LEU A 248 -17.13 -22.00 -17.80
N ALA A 249 -17.66 -20.81 -17.50
CA ALA A 249 -18.99 -20.40 -17.93
C ALA A 249 -19.06 -19.94 -19.41
N LEU A 250 -17.91 -19.81 -20.08
CA LEU A 250 -17.88 -19.46 -21.51
C LEU A 250 -18.46 -20.62 -22.33
N PRO A 251 -19.33 -20.33 -23.33
CA PRO A 251 -19.93 -21.36 -24.15
C PRO A 251 -18.90 -22.24 -24.85
N GLY A 252 -19.00 -23.54 -24.70
CA GLY A 252 -18.12 -24.54 -25.32
C GLY A 252 -16.80 -24.76 -24.57
N VAL A 253 -16.55 -24.13 -23.44
CA VAL A 253 -15.43 -24.46 -22.57
C VAL A 253 -15.84 -25.60 -21.64
N SER A 254 -15.07 -26.68 -21.68
CA SER A 254 -15.32 -27.90 -20.89
C SER A 254 -14.40 -28.01 -19.66
N ALA A 255 -13.18 -27.45 -19.74
CA ALA A 255 -12.22 -27.45 -18.63
C ALA A 255 -11.30 -26.22 -18.67
N VAL A 256 -10.83 -25.83 -17.48
CA VAL A 256 -9.80 -24.79 -17.29
C VAL A 256 -8.73 -25.38 -16.39
N HIS A 257 -7.49 -25.45 -16.86
CA HIS A 257 -6.36 -25.97 -16.11
C HIS A 257 -5.10 -25.13 -16.35
N ASP A 258 -4.03 -25.40 -15.62
CA ASP A 258 -2.78 -24.65 -15.66
C ASP A 258 -2.99 -23.12 -15.55
N LEU A 259 -3.93 -22.74 -14.66
CA LEU A 259 -4.28 -21.34 -14.41
C LEU A 259 -3.29 -20.73 -13.43
N HIS A 260 -2.44 -19.84 -13.94
CA HIS A 260 -1.50 -19.06 -13.16
C HIS A 260 -1.77 -17.57 -13.30
N VAL A 261 -1.68 -16.85 -12.17
CA VAL A 261 -1.86 -15.40 -12.12
C VAL A 261 -0.75 -14.83 -11.25
N TRP A 262 -0.05 -13.82 -11.77
CA TRP A 262 1.02 -13.17 -11.01
C TRP A 262 1.15 -11.68 -11.33
N GLY A 263 1.81 -10.91 -10.45
CA GLY A 263 2.08 -9.50 -10.68
C GLY A 263 3.32 -9.29 -11.56
N LEU A 264 3.20 -8.57 -12.68
CA LEU A 264 4.34 -8.06 -13.45
C LEU A 264 4.94 -6.81 -12.81
N SER A 265 4.12 -6.05 -12.08
CA SER A 265 4.48 -4.88 -11.29
C SER A 265 3.52 -4.78 -10.11
N THR A 266 3.59 -3.70 -9.34
CA THR A 266 2.60 -3.39 -8.28
C THR A 266 1.23 -3.02 -8.84
N THR A 267 1.10 -2.78 -10.15
CA THR A 267 -0.14 -2.33 -10.80
C THR A 267 -0.55 -3.17 -12.01
N GLU A 268 0.32 -4.02 -12.51
CA GLU A 268 0.08 -4.85 -13.69
C GLU A 268 0.09 -6.33 -13.33
N THR A 269 -0.92 -7.05 -13.79
CA THR A 269 -1.09 -8.49 -13.55
C THR A 269 -1.06 -9.24 -14.87
N ALA A 270 -0.41 -10.41 -14.87
CA ALA A 270 -0.40 -11.37 -15.96
C ALA A 270 -1.15 -12.63 -15.58
N LEU A 271 -1.63 -13.33 -16.62
CA LEU A 271 -2.33 -14.60 -16.51
C LEU A 271 -1.91 -15.55 -17.63
N THR A 272 -1.73 -16.82 -17.28
CA THR A 272 -1.74 -17.93 -18.24
C THR A 272 -2.80 -18.94 -17.85
N ALA A 273 -3.46 -19.55 -18.84
CA ALA A 273 -4.40 -20.65 -18.61
C ALA A 273 -4.54 -21.51 -19.86
N HIS A 274 -4.90 -22.78 -19.66
CA HIS A 274 -5.32 -23.68 -20.71
C HIS A 274 -6.85 -23.85 -20.66
N LEU A 275 -7.50 -23.73 -21.83
CA LEU A 275 -8.95 -23.83 -21.99
C LEU A 275 -9.25 -25.00 -22.94
N CYS A 276 -9.85 -26.07 -22.42
CA CYS A 276 -10.38 -27.13 -23.25
C CYS A 276 -11.75 -26.73 -23.80
N HIS A 277 -11.96 -26.84 -25.12
CA HIS A 277 -13.19 -26.40 -25.77
C HIS A 277 -13.56 -27.26 -26.99
N ASP A 278 -14.85 -27.25 -27.33
CA ASP A 278 -15.40 -27.92 -28.50
C ASP A 278 -15.85 -26.96 -29.62
N ARG A 279 -15.55 -25.67 -29.47
CA ARG A 279 -15.97 -24.62 -30.42
C ARG A 279 -15.18 -24.70 -31.73
N PRO A 280 -15.84 -24.55 -32.90
CA PRO A 280 -15.16 -24.50 -34.19
C PRO A 280 -14.43 -23.13 -34.40
N ASP A 281 -14.83 -22.08 -33.66
CA ASP A 281 -14.34 -20.72 -33.78
C ASP A 281 -13.39 -20.36 -32.63
N ALA A 282 -12.26 -21.06 -32.50
CA ALA A 282 -11.26 -20.84 -31.44
C ALA A 282 -10.78 -19.39 -31.33
N ALA A 283 -10.68 -18.68 -32.48
CA ALA A 283 -10.25 -17.25 -32.46
C ALA A 283 -11.30 -16.34 -31.77
N ALA A 284 -12.60 -16.61 -31.97
CA ALA A 284 -13.65 -15.85 -31.29
C ALA A 284 -13.67 -16.17 -29.79
N LEU A 285 -13.50 -17.44 -29.39
CA LEU A 285 -13.36 -17.83 -27.98
C LEU A 285 -12.19 -17.12 -27.31
N LEU A 286 -11.03 -17.03 -27.97
CA LEU A 286 -9.85 -16.32 -27.45
C LEU A 286 -10.16 -14.84 -27.14
N VAL A 287 -10.80 -14.14 -28.09
CA VAL A 287 -11.17 -12.72 -27.91
C VAL A 287 -12.18 -12.56 -26.78
N GLU A 288 -13.19 -13.44 -26.70
CA GLU A 288 -14.21 -13.43 -25.65
C GLU A 288 -13.59 -13.65 -24.26
N ALA A 289 -12.74 -14.66 -24.12
CA ALA A 289 -12.04 -14.96 -22.87
C ALA A 289 -11.12 -13.81 -22.44
N GLN A 290 -10.32 -13.24 -23.36
CA GLN A 290 -9.46 -12.09 -23.07
C GLN A 290 -10.26 -10.85 -22.67
N SER A 291 -11.40 -10.59 -23.33
CA SER A 291 -12.29 -9.49 -22.98
C SER A 291 -12.90 -9.66 -21.59
N LEU A 292 -13.36 -10.88 -21.26
CA LEU A 292 -13.89 -11.24 -19.94
C LEU A 292 -12.85 -11.02 -18.84
N ILE A 293 -11.63 -11.54 -19.01
CA ILE A 293 -10.53 -11.42 -18.07
C ILE A 293 -10.20 -9.95 -17.83
N ARG A 294 -10.06 -9.16 -18.89
CA ARG A 294 -9.74 -7.74 -18.79
C ARG A 294 -10.86 -6.94 -18.12
N SER A 295 -12.11 -7.12 -18.53
CA SER A 295 -13.22 -6.28 -18.07
C SER A 295 -13.65 -6.60 -16.65
N ARG A 296 -13.63 -7.89 -16.26
CA ARG A 296 -14.15 -8.35 -14.96
C ARG A 296 -13.06 -8.45 -13.89
N PHE A 297 -11.83 -8.80 -14.28
CA PHE A 297 -10.73 -9.04 -13.33
C PHE A 297 -9.57 -8.04 -13.47
N GLY A 298 -9.62 -7.12 -14.44
CA GLY A 298 -8.60 -6.07 -14.61
C GLY A 298 -7.23 -6.59 -15.10
N ILE A 299 -7.13 -7.85 -15.57
CA ILE A 299 -5.88 -8.46 -15.99
C ILE A 299 -5.61 -8.09 -17.45
N GLY A 300 -4.56 -7.29 -17.67
CA GLY A 300 -4.23 -6.74 -18.99
C GLY A 300 -3.36 -7.65 -19.85
N HIS A 301 -2.51 -8.47 -19.24
CA HIS A 301 -1.58 -9.37 -19.95
C HIS A 301 -2.02 -10.82 -19.81
N THR A 302 -2.53 -11.41 -20.90
CA THR A 302 -3.08 -12.76 -20.88
C THR A 302 -2.51 -13.61 -21.98
N THR A 303 -2.11 -14.84 -21.65
CA THR A 303 -1.74 -15.88 -22.61
C THR A 303 -2.67 -17.08 -22.38
N LEU A 304 -3.47 -17.43 -23.39
CA LEU A 304 -4.41 -18.54 -23.31
C LEU A 304 -4.02 -19.58 -24.35
N GLN A 305 -3.88 -20.82 -23.90
CA GLN A 305 -3.75 -21.99 -24.77
C GLN A 305 -5.13 -22.61 -24.93
N LEU A 306 -5.57 -22.79 -26.19
CA LEU A 306 -6.85 -23.42 -26.53
C LEU A 306 -6.61 -24.86 -26.96
N GLU A 307 -7.33 -25.81 -26.36
CA GLU A 307 -7.11 -27.23 -26.52
C GLU A 307 -8.43 -27.93 -26.84
N ALA A 308 -8.40 -28.91 -27.77
CA ALA A 308 -9.55 -29.75 -28.02
C ALA A 308 -9.77 -30.79 -26.90
N GLU A 309 -8.70 -31.29 -26.33
CA GLU A 309 -8.66 -32.22 -25.19
C GLU A 309 -7.47 -31.86 -24.29
N PRO A 310 -7.54 -32.13 -22.96
CA PRO A 310 -6.39 -31.89 -22.06
C PRO A 310 -5.16 -32.65 -22.54
N LEU A 311 -4.00 -31.98 -22.53
CA LEU A 311 -2.73 -32.61 -22.90
C LEU A 311 -2.39 -33.71 -21.86
N PRO A 312 -2.01 -34.93 -22.31
CA PRO A 312 -1.82 -36.10 -21.42
C PRO A 312 -0.67 -35.95 -20.42
N ASP A 313 0.27 -35.02 -20.65
CA ASP A 313 1.45 -34.81 -19.83
C ASP A 313 1.42 -33.47 -19.07
N CYS A 314 0.24 -32.87 -18.83
CA CYS A 314 0.14 -31.65 -18.04
C CYS A 314 0.28 -31.98 -16.53
N PRO A 315 1.40 -31.65 -15.87
CA PRO A 315 1.66 -32.03 -14.47
C PRO A 315 0.76 -31.31 -13.46
N THR A 316 0.02 -30.29 -13.90
CA THR A 316 -0.84 -29.42 -13.09
C THR A 316 -2.33 -29.53 -13.45
N CYS A 317 -2.69 -30.50 -14.30
CA CYS A 317 -4.08 -30.77 -14.69
C CYS A 317 -4.87 -31.55 -13.64
#